data_78827f69ac0cbbbfcbb24665b4490b85
#
_entry.id   78827f69ac0cbbbfcbb24665b4490b85
#
_cell.length_a   1.000
_cell.length_b   1.000
_cell.length_c   1.000
_cell.angle_alpha   90.00
_cell.angle_beta   90.00
_cell.angle_gamma   90.00
#
_symmetry.space_group_name_H-M   'P 1'
#
loop_
_entity.id
_entity.type
_entity.pdbx_description
1 polymer ?
#
loop_
_entity_poly.entity_id
_entity_poly.type
_entity_poly.pdbx_seq_one_letter_code
_entity_poly.pdbx_strand_id
1 'polypeptide(L)'
;MTKEKVSSRRKKSQMAEIWRRMRKNTAAMIGLAILAVILLVAIFAGVICDYDTQVIAQNMAQRLQPPSAEHWFGTDAYGRDTFARVVYGARISLAIGVAATVGSVLISGFLGAVCGYYGGKVDAVIMRI
;
A
#
# COMPACT_ATOMS: atom_id res chain seq x y z
N MET A 1 24.46 19.22 -26.32
CA MET A 1 23.21 18.55 -26.72
C MET A 1 23.30 17.02 -26.75
N THR A 2 24.45 16.41 -26.74
CA THR A 2 24.59 14.96 -26.90
C THR A 2 24.51 14.14 -25.61
N LYS A 3 24.90 14.70 -24.46
CA LYS A 3 24.91 13.99 -23.16
C LYS A 3 23.53 13.80 -22.53
N GLU A 4 22.63 14.73 -22.73
CA GLU A 4 21.27 14.68 -22.16
C GLU A 4 20.37 13.64 -22.83
N LYS A 5 20.49 13.50 -24.15
CA LYS A 5 19.78 12.46 -24.92
C LYS A 5 20.23 11.03 -24.61
N VAL A 6 21.50 10.84 -24.28
CA VAL A 6 22.07 9.53 -23.91
C VAL A 6 21.59 9.10 -22.51
N SER A 7 21.51 10.04 -21.56
CA SER A 7 21.00 9.80 -20.20
C SER A 7 19.51 9.41 -20.20
N SER A 8 18.70 10.07 -21.02
CA SER A 8 17.27 9.78 -21.15
C SER A 8 17.00 8.41 -21.79
N ARG A 9 17.79 8.02 -22.78
CA ARG A 9 17.70 6.68 -23.39
C ARG A 9 18.09 5.55 -22.43
N ARG A 10 19.11 5.77 -21.58
CA ARG A 10 19.53 4.79 -20.57
C ARG A 10 18.45 4.52 -19.53
N LYS A 11 17.78 5.57 -19.04
CA LYS A 11 16.67 5.42 -18.06
C LYS A 11 15.47 4.65 -18.63
N LYS A 12 15.09 4.93 -19.87
CA LYS A 12 14.00 4.19 -20.52
C LYS A 12 14.33 2.72 -20.77
N SER A 13 15.57 2.40 -21.09
CA SER A 13 16.03 1.02 -21.29
C SER A 13 16.04 0.23 -19.97
N GLN A 14 16.47 0.85 -18.85
CA GLN A 14 16.50 0.20 -17.55
C GLN A 14 15.10 -0.14 -17.03
N MET A 15 14.15 0.78 -17.15
CA MET A 15 12.77 0.52 -16.75
C MET A 15 12.11 -0.59 -17.59
N ALA A 16 12.35 -0.59 -18.89
CA ALA A 16 11.84 -1.64 -19.76
C ALA A 16 12.48 -3.02 -19.45
N GLU A 17 13.75 -3.05 -19.07
CA GLU A 17 14.44 -4.28 -18.69
C GLU A 17 13.97 -4.82 -17.34
N ILE A 18 13.76 -3.94 -16.34
CA ILE A 18 13.18 -4.29 -15.04
C ILE A 18 11.78 -4.88 -15.25
N TRP A 19 10.94 -4.21 -16.05
CA TRP A 19 9.61 -4.68 -16.37
C TRP A 19 9.62 -6.05 -17.07
N ARG A 20 10.52 -6.24 -18.01
CA ARG A 20 10.67 -7.52 -18.72
C ARG A 20 11.12 -8.65 -17.80
N ARG A 21 12.04 -8.37 -16.85
CA ARG A 21 12.47 -9.34 -15.83
C ARG A 21 11.35 -9.67 -14.85
N MET A 22 10.60 -8.67 -14.44
CA MET A 22 9.47 -8.82 -13.53
C MET A 22 8.35 -9.67 -14.15
N ARG A 23 8.05 -9.49 -15.44
CA ARG A 23 7.08 -10.33 -16.18
C ARG A 23 7.46 -11.80 -16.27
N LYS A 24 8.74 -12.12 -16.19
CA LYS A 24 9.23 -13.51 -16.19
C LYS A 24 9.11 -14.18 -14.82
N ASN A 25 8.96 -13.41 -13.77
CA ASN A 25 8.78 -13.93 -12.41
C ASN A 25 7.29 -13.99 -12.07
N THR A 26 6.72 -15.20 -12.11
CA THR A 26 5.29 -15.45 -11.84
C THR A 26 4.88 -14.95 -10.45
N ALA A 27 5.71 -15.18 -9.43
CA ALA A 27 5.42 -14.74 -8.07
C ALA A 27 5.34 -13.21 -7.95
N ALA A 28 6.24 -12.47 -8.62
CA ALA A 28 6.21 -11.02 -8.66
C ALA A 28 4.98 -10.48 -9.38
N MET A 29 4.55 -11.13 -10.47
CA MET A 29 3.34 -10.74 -11.20
C MET A 29 2.08 -10.98 -10.39
N ILE A 30 1.99 -12.10 -9.67
CA ILE A 30 0.86 -12.37 -8.76
C ILE A 30 0.81 -11.33 -7.65
N GLY A 31 1.93 -11.05 -7.00
CA GLY A 31 2.02 -10.02 -5.95
C GLY A 31 1.62 -8.64 -6.45
N LEU A 32 2.06 -8.25 -7.63
CA LEU A 32 1.70 -6.98 -8.26
C LEU A 32 0.20 -6.92 -8.59
N ALA A 33 -0.38 -8.00 -9.08
CA ALA A 33 -1.81 -8.08 -9.37
C ALA A 33 -2.65 -7.94 -8.10
N ILE A 34 -2.28 -8.63 -7.02
CA ILE A 34 -2.94 -8.53 -5.71
C ILE A 34 -2.86 -7.10 -5.18
N LEU A 35 -1.68 -6.49 -5.21
CA LEU A 35 -1.48 -5.11 -4.77
C LEU A 35 -2.31 -4.12 -5.59
N ALA A 36 -2.37 -4.29 -6.91
CA ALA A 36 -3.18 -3.47 -7.80
C ALA A 36 -4.67 -3.56 -7.47
N VAL A 37 -5.18 -4.77 -7.21
CA VAL A 37 -6.59 -4.99 -6.80
C VAL A 37 -6.88 -4.30 -5.47
N ILE A 38 -6.01 -4.45 -4.47
CA ILE A 38 -6.19 -3.80 -3.16
C ILE A 38 -6.18 -2.28 -3.30
N LEU A 39 -5.28 -1.72 -4.10
CA LEU A 39 -5.22 -0.28 -4.36
C LEU A 39 -6.49 0.22 -5.05
N LEU A 40 -6.98 -0.49 -6.07
CA LEU A 40 -8.22 -0.13 -6.75
C LEU A 40 -9.42 -0.14 -5.80
N VAL A 41 -9.56 -1.19 -4.99
CA VAL A 41 -10.62 -1.29 -3.98
C VAL A 41 -10.52 -0.14 -2.97
N ALA A 42 -9.32 0.20 -2.51
CA ALA A 42 -9.12 1.29 -1.56
C ALA A 42 -9.44 2.68 -2.15
N ILE A 43 -9.10 2.93 -3.42
CA ILE A 43 -9.40 4.18 -4.12
C ILE A 43 -10.92 4.32 -4.35
N PHE A 44 -11.56 3.26 -4.80
CA PHE A 44 -12.99 3.25 -5.09
C PHE A 44 -13.87 2.93 -3.87
N ALA A 45 -13.30 2.81 -2.67
CA ALA A 45 -14.03 2.47 -1.45
C ALA A 45 -15.24 3.37 -1.20
N GLY A 46 -15.13 4.67 -1.44
CA GLY A 46 -16.22 5.63 -1.27
C GLY A 46 -17.33 5.53 -2.32
N VAL A 47 -17.06 4.84 -3.44
CA VAL A 47 -18.06 4.58 -4.49
C VAL A 47 -18.72 3.20 -4.30
N ILE A 48 -17.95 2.23 -3.82
CA ILE A 48 -18.42 0.84 -3.60
C ILE A 48 -19.33 0.77 -2.38
N CYS A 49 -18.98 1.48 -1.31
CA CYS A 49 -19.68 1.44 -0.03
C CYS A 49 -19.86 2.86 0.51
N ASP A 50 -21.01 3.13 1.11
CA ASP A 50 -21.27 4.38 1.79
C ASP A 50 -20.74 4.31 3.23
N TYR A 51 -19.86 5.25 3.59
CA TYR A 51 -19.21 5.26 4.91
C TYR A 51 -20.22 5.49 6.03
N ASP A 52 -21.13 6.43 5.86
CA ASP A 52 -22.07 6.82 6.92
C ASP A 52 -23.14 5.75 7.16
N THR A 53 -23.63 5.12 6.10
CA THR A 53 -24.76 4.17 6.19
C THR A 53 -24.31 2.72 6.40
N GLN A 54 -23.15 2.34 5.89
CA GLN A 54 -22.69 0.94 5.90
C GLN A 54 -21.56 0.67 6.89
N VAL A 55 -20.68 1.64 7.15
CA VAL A 55 -19.51 1.45 8.02
C VAL A 55 -19.79 1.90 9.45
N ILE A 56 -20.43 3.04 9.64
CA ILE A 56 -20.68 3.64 10.96
C ILE A 56 -22.07 3.29 11.49
N ALA A 57 -23.10 3.34 10.64
CA ALA A 57 -24.47 3.14 11.07
C ALA A 57 -24.68 1.77 11.72
N GLN A 58 -25.32 1.78 12.89
CA GLN A 58 -25.62 0.57 13.65
C GLN A 58 -27.10 0.19 13.40
N ASN A 59 -27.33 -1.04 13.02
CA ASN A 59 -28.68 -1.58 12.85
C ASN A 59 -28.81 -2.88 13.66
N MET A 60 -29.31 -2.76 14.87
CA MET A 60 -29.47 -3.91 15.78
C MET A 60 -30.42 -4.99 15.24
N ALA A 61 -31.33 -4.63 14.34
CA ALA A 61 -32.25 -5.59 13.70
C ALA A 61 -31.53 -6.53 12.70
N GLN A 62 -30.40 -6.08 12.16
CA GLN A 62 -29.59 -6.84 11.19
C GLN A 62 -28.29 -7.40 11.81
N ARG A 63 -28.29 -7.55 13.11
CA ARG A 63 -27.15 -8.06 13.87
C ARG A 63 -26.86 -9.52 13.55
N LEU A 64 -25.57 -9.84 13.41
CA LEU A 64 -25.04 -11.20 13.20
C LEU A 64 -25.73 -11.98 12.05
N GLN A 65 -26.10 -11.30 11.00
CA GLN A 65 -26.66 -11.95 9.81
C GLN A 65 -25.57 -12.70 9.04
N PRO A 66 -25.90 -13.87 8.47
CA PRO A 66 -24.98 -14.61 7.61
C PRO A 66 -24.73 -13.85 6.29
N PRO A 67 -23.67 -14.20 5.54
CA PRO A 67 -23.41 -13.64 4.23
C PRO A 67 -24.64 -13.76 3.30
N SER A 68 -25.00 -12.64 2.65
CA SER A 68 -26.15 -12.54 1.74
C SER A 68 -25.83 -11.63 0.56
N ALA A 69 -26.75 -11.50 -0.39
CA ALA A 69 -26.61 -10.60 -1.54
C ALA A 69 -26.51 -9.11 -1.13
N GLU A 70 -27.12 -8.73 -0.01
CA GLU A 70 -27.05 -7.37 0.55
C GLU A 70 -25.80 -7.16 1.40
N HIS A 71 -25.35 -8.19 2.11
CA HIS A 71 -24.18 -8.17 2.98
C HIS A 71 -23.26 -9.34 2.63
N TRP A 72 -22.32 -9.13 1.74
CA TRP A 72 -21.46 -10.20 1.19
C TRP A 72 -20.67 -10.97 2.24
N PHE A 73 -20.23 -10.31 3.29
CA PHE A 73 -19.54 -10.93 4.43
C PHE A 73 -20.38 -10.97 5.70
N GLY A 74 -21.70 -10.78 5.56
CA GLY A 74 -22.60 -10.70 6.70
C GLY A 74 -22.47 -9.39 7.47
N THR A 75 -23.06 -9.37 8.66
CA THR A 75 -23.04 -8.22 9.57
C THR A 75 -22.34 -8.56 10.87
N ASP A 76 -21.79 -7.54 11.53
CA ASP A 76 -21.12 -7.70 12.82
C ASP A 76 -22.10 -7.69 14.01
N ALA A 77 -21.57 -7.71 15.23
CA ALA A 77 -22.35 -7.68 16.46
C ALA A 77 -23.20 -6.40 16.64
N TYR A 78 -22.95 -5.36 15.86
CA TYR A 78 -23.67 -4.09 15.88
C TYR A 78 -24.55 -3.88 14.63
N GLY A 79 -24.65 -4.91 13.78
CA GLY A 79 -25.43 -4.84 12.55
C GLY A 79 -24.79 -4.00 11.43
N ARG A 80 -23.47 -3.80 11.48
CA ARG A 80 -22.72 -3.09 10.45
C ARG A 80 -22.26 -4.05 9.36
N ASP A 81 -22.19 -3.58 8.13
CA ASP A 81 -21.71 -4.38 6.99
C ASP A 81 -20.20 -4.67 7.14
N THR A 82 -19.87 -5.95 7.29
CA THR A 82 -18.49 -6.41 7.43
C THR A 82 -17.67 -6.16 6.17
N PHE A 83 -18.27 -6.32 4.99
CA PHE A 83 -17.59 -6.06 3.72
C PHE A 83 -17.18 -4.59 3.59
N ALA A 84 -18.09 -3.66 3.86
CA ALA A 84 -17.80 -2.23 3.84
C ALA A 84 -16.67 -1.86 4.82
N ARG A 85 -16.67 -2.46 6.00
CA ARG A 85 -15.61 -2.24 7.00
C ARG A 85 -14.25 -2.76 6.55
N VAL A 86 -14.19 -3.91 5.89
CA VAL A 86 -12.95 -4.45 5.31
C VAL A 86 -12.40 -3.54 4.21
N VAL A 87 -13.25 -3.06 3.32
CA VAL A 87 -12.88 -2.14 2.22
C VAL A 87 -12.30 -0.83 2.77
N TYR A 88 -12.97 -0.21 3.73
CA TYR A 88 -12.45 1.02 4.36
C TYR A 88 -11.23 0.76 5.25
N GLY A 89 -11.17 -0.39 5.92
CA GLY A 89 -10.00 -0.81 6.68
C GLY A 89 -8.76 -0.95 5.80
N ALA A 90 -8.90 -1.52 4.60
CA ALA A 90 -7.83 -1.61 3.61
C ALA A 90 -7.30 -0.22 3.23
N ARG A 91 -8.18 0.75 3.01
CA ARG A 91 -7.80 2.14 2.69
C ARG A 91 -6.98 2.78 3.81
N ILE A 92 -7.42 2.63 5.04
CA ILE A 92 -6.72 3.16 6.23
C ILE A 92 -5.37 2.48 6.41
N SER A 93 -5.32 1.15 6.30
CA SER A 93 -4.09 0.36 6.41
C SER A 93 -3.06 0.74 5.35
N LEU A 94 -3.48 0.95 4.11
CA LEU A 94 -2.61 1.42 3.03
C LEU A 94 -2.07 2.82 3.31
N ALA A 95 -2.91 3.74 3.77
CA ALA A 95 -2.48 5.10 4.10
C ALA A 95 -1.43 5.10 5.22
N ILE A 96 -1.66 4.33 6.28
CA ILE A 96 -0.70 4.17 7.39
C ILE A 96 0.58 3.50 6.91
N GLY A 97 0.48 2.44 6.10
CA GLY A 97 1.64 1.73 5.55
C GLY A 97 2.51 2.62 4.66
N VAL A 98 1.90 3.42 3.80
CA VAL A 98 2.62 4.40 2.97
C VAL A 98 3.29 5.47 3.83
N ALA A 99 2.58 6.04 4.79
CA ALA A 99 3.13 7.05 5.69
C ALA A 99 4.32 6.52 6.51
N ALA A 100 4.20 5.31 7.06
CA ALA A 100 5.28 4.66 7.79
C ALA A 100 6.50 4.37 6.91
N THR A 101 6.27 3.90 5.69
CA THR A 101 7.35 3.62 4.73
C THR A 101 8.08 4.89 4.32
N VAL A 102 7.36 5.95 3.99
CA VAL A 102 7.95 7.26 3.66
C VAL A 102 8.77 7.78 4.83
N GLY A 103 8.22 7.75 6.05
CA GLY A 103 8.93 8.14 7.26
C GLY A 103 10.23 7.35 7.47
N SER A 104 10.16 6.03 7.33
CA SER A 104 11.33 5.15 7.46
C SER A 104 12.40 5.44 6.41
N VAL A 105 12.00 5.65 5.15
CA VAL A 105 12.93 5.97 4.06
C VAL A 105 13.61 7.31 4.28
N LEU A 106 12.88 8.33 4.73
CA LEU A 106 13.45 9.65 5.04
C LEU A 106 14.48 9.57 6.18
N ILE A 107 14.12 8.90 7.27
CA ILE A 107 15.01 8.72 8.43
C ILE A 107 16.26 7.92 8.03
N SER A 108 16.06 6.78 7.37
CA SER A 108 17.15 5.91 6.94
C SER A 108 18.06 6.59 5.91
N GLY A 109 17.48 7.35 4.98
CA GLY A 109 18.22 8.12 3.99
C GLY A 109 19.06 9.23 4.64
N PHE A 110 18.49 9.93 5.61
CA PHE A 110 19.21 10.94 6.37
C PHE A 110 20.37 10.35 7.18
N LEU A 111 20.11 9.28 7.94
CA LEU A 111 21.14 8.57 8.70
C LEU A 111 22.24 7.98 7.79
N GLY A 112 21.83 7.37 6.67
CA GLY A 112 22.78 6.86 5.68
C GLY A 112 23.65 7.95 5.06
N ALA A 113 23.09 9.12 4.77
CA ALA A 113 23.85 10.26 4.28
C ALA A 113 24.85 10.79 5.32
N VAL A 114 24.43 10.88 6.58
CA VAL A 114 25.32 11.28 7.69
C VAL A 114 26.44 10.26 7.88
N CYS A 115 26.14 8.96 7.90
CA CYS A 115 27.15 7.91 7.98
C CYS A 115 28.13 7.96 6.81
N GLY A 116 27.63 8.15 5.59
CA GLY A 116 28.47 8.25 4.40
C GLY A 116 29.36 9.49 4.35
N TYR A 117 28.88 10.61 4.91
CA TYR A 117 29.64 11.86 4.93
C TYR A 117 30.71 11.89 6.02
N TYR A 118 30.36 11.49 7.24
CA TYR A 118 31.27 11.53 8.38
C TYR A 118 32.16 10.29 8.48
N GLY A 119 31.68 9.12 8.04
CA GLY A 119 32.44 7.86 8.05
C GLY A 119 32.96 7.41 9.43
N GLY A 120 33.76 6.35 9.47
CA GLY A 120 34.55 5.94 10.62
C GLY A 120 33.76 5.70 11.91
N LYS A 121 34.00 6.51 12.94
CA LYS A 121 33.42 6.32 14.29
C LYS A 121 31.94 6.54 14.36
N VAL A 122 31.37 7.45 13.54
CA VAL A 122 29.93 7.74 13.47
C VAL A 122 29.21 6.57 12.85
N ASP A 123 29.75 6.02 11.77
CA ASP A 123 29.22 4.83 11.10
C ASP A 123 29.22 3.62 12.06
N ALA A 124 30.31 3.39 12.78
CA ALA A 124 30.43 2.31 13.76
C ALA A 124 29.41 2.43 14.92
N VAL A 125 29.10 3.63 15.37
CA VAL A 125 28.11 3.87 16.44
C VAL A 125 26.69 3.65 15.94
N ILE A 126 26.35 4.19 14.76
CA ILE A 126 24.99 4.06 14.18
C ILE A 126 24.70 2.63 13.77
N MET A 127 25.67 1.90 13.21
CA MET A 127 25.52 0.50 12.85
C MET A 127 25.39 -0.45 14.05
N ARG A 128 25.83 -0.02 15.25
CA ARG A 128 25.67 -0.79 16.49
C ARG A 128 24.33 -0.61 17.19
N ILE A 129 23.62 0.41 16.84
CA ILE A 129 22.28 0.68 17.33
C ILE A 129 21.26 0.00 16.42
#